data_5f688c9d45d4c127c6c83c9c6a09d316
#
_entry.id   5f688c9d45d4c127c6c83c9c6a09d316
#
_cell.length_a   1.000
_cell.length_b   1.000
_cell.length_c   1.000
_cell.angle_alpha   90.00
_cell.angle_beta   90.00
_cell.angle_gamma   90.00
#
_symmetry.space_group_name_H-M   'P 1'
#
loop_
_entity.id
_entity.type
_entity.pdbx_description
1 polymer ?
#
loop_
_entity_poly.entity_id
_entity_poly.type
_entity_poly.pdbx_seq_one_letter_code
_entity_poly.pdbx_strand_id
1 'polypeptide(L)'
;MVQDRAVEQGQPREANGPHETQSQQSDLSARLERLPVGHPSSPYRDDGSWKPPPPDLAKYELPLPDECDSPANSDLSATDQAHTTPDGSWDWKGHKLTPHQSLVADESIAGYRDVEGRDLDGNYSDRGITPAMRRIEAQLDHGHLIEDAEKFALKDPDRFKEKFARLIERYPGADPSELAANIPDGIRYTVILDFDYYTAGVEVGHARLADAGYERIETKPSWDSDQYKGVNSQWRERDGGVRFEVQFHTEESWDAKQKTHAAYEKIQEPGTPVAEAERLRAYQRQVSAEVRVPPGALEIEPYKKEGQARA
;
A
#
# COMPACT_ATOMS: atom_id res chain seq x y z
N MET A 1 24.24 19.19 -71.92
CA MET A 1 23.12 18.31 -71.55
C MET A 1 23.37 17.91 -70.11
N VAL A 2 22.76 18.62 -69.19
CA VAL A 2 22.82 18.32 -67.72
C VAL A 2 21.41 17.94 -67.33
N GLN A 3 21.22 16.72 -66.82
CA GLN A 3 19.94 16.25 -66.35
C GLN A 3 19.81 16.61 -64.87
N ASP A 4 18.78 17.39 -64.55
CA ASP A 4 18.29 17.66 -63.22
C ASP A 4 17.74 16.38 -62.57
N ARG A 5 18.24 16.05 -61.40
CA ARG A 5 17.62 15.07 -60.48
C ARG A 5 16.91 15.86 -59.38
N ALA A 6 15.60 15.78 -59.42
CA ALA A 6 14.74 16.24 -58.34
C ALA A 6 14.98 15.43 -57.05
N VAL A 7 15.20 16.15 -55.98
CA VAL A 7 15.27 15.58 -54.60
C VAL A 7 13.85 15.52 -54.05
N GLU A 8 13.32 14.33 -53.86
CA GLU A 8 12.08 14.10 -53.09
C GLU A 8 12.33 14.39 -51.63
N GLN A 9 11.67 15.40 -51.12
CA GLN A 9 11.61 15.69 -49.67
C GLN A 9 10.62 14.70 -49.03
N GLY A 10 11.14 13.75 -48.23
CA GLY A 10 10.37 12.87 -47.42
C GLY A 10 9.73 13.64 -46.25
N GLN A 11 8.42 13.60 -46.17
CA GLN A 11 7.68 14.08 -44.99
C GLN A 11 7.99 13.19 -43.77
N PRO A 12 8.09 13.78 -42.56
CA PRO A 12 8.26 13.01 -41.35
C PRO A 12 6.98 12.22 -41.04
N ARG A 13 7.13 10.92 -40.83
CA ARG A 13 6.08 10.06 -40.30
C ARG A 13 5.80 10.46 -38.87
N GLU A 14 4.60 10.92 -38.60
CA GLU A 14 4.06 11.07 -37.24
C GLU A 14 4.06 9.69 -36.55
N ALA A 15 4.75 9.60 -35.43
CA ALA A 15 4.69 8.48 -34.53
C ALA A 15 3.35 8.51 -33.79
N ASN A 16 2.42 7.67 -34.19
CA ASN A 16 1.21 7.39 -33.42
C ASN A 16 1.61 6.69 -32.11
N GLY A 17 1.73 7.47 -31.04
CA GLY A 17 1.65 6.93 -29.69
C GLY A 17 0.22 6.44 -29.42
N PRO A 18 0.03 5.47 -28.52
CA PRO A 18 -1.30 4.98 -28.21
C PRO A 18 -2.10 6.12 -27.55
N HIS A 19 -3.01 6.71 -28.30
CA HIS A 19 -4.12 7.47 -27.79
C HIS A 19 -5.03 6.49 -27.02
N GLU A 20 -4.77 6.31 -25.72
CA GLU A 20 -5.82 5.87 -24.81
C GLU A 20 -6.83 7.02 -24.72
N THR A 21 -7.93 6.81 -25.35
CA THR A 21 -8.83 7.83 -25.80
C THR A 21 -9.78 8.25 -24.66
N GLN A 22 -10.16 9.52 -24.66
CA GLN A 22 -11.34 10.07 -23.99
C GLN A 22 -12.57 9.13 -24.00
N SER A 23 -12.65 8.21 -24.95
CA SER A 23 -13.65 7.16 -25.07
C SER A 23 -13.59 6.14 -23.90
N GLN A 24 -12.41 5.76 -23.40
CA GLN A 24 -12.30 4.82 -22.25
C GLN A 24 -12.63 5.51 -20.93
N GLN A 25 -12.28 6.77 -20.79
CA GLN A 25 -12.68 7.57 -19.61
C GLN A 25 -14.19 7.85 -19.59
N SER A 26 -14.80 8.10 -20.75
CA SER A 26 -16.27 8.27 -20.84
C SER A 26 -17.02 6.95 -20.58
N ASP A 27 -16.43 5.80 -20.92
CA ASP A 27 -17.02 4.48 -20.65
C ASP A 27 -16.92 4.10 -19.16
N LEU A 28 -15.83 4.47 -18.46
CA LEU A 28 -15.70 4.28 -17.02
C LEU A 28 -16.70 5.15 -16.24
N SER A 29 -16.80 6.42 -16.60
CA SER A 29 -17.80 7.34 -15.99
C SER A 29 -19.23 6.86 -16.26
N ALA A 30 -19.54 6.43 -17.48
CA ALA A 30 -20.85 5.88 -17.84
C ALA A 30 -21.14 4.52 -17.16
N ARG A 31 -20.10 3.77 -16.77
CA ARG A 31 -20.23 2.51 -16.01
C ARG A 31 -20.52 2.79 -14.54
N LEU A 32 -19.90 3.82 -13.96
CA LEU A 32 -20.19 4.31 -12.60
C LEU A 32 -21.62 4.84 -12.47
N GLU A 33 -22.12 5.56 -13.47
CA GLU A 33 -23.51 6.09 -13.49
C GLU A 33 -24.58 4.99 -13.62
N ARG A 34 -24.25 3.77 -14.03
CA ARG A 34 -25.19 2.66 -14.23
C ARG A 34 -25.31 1.72 -13.03
N LEU A 35 -24.54 1.92 -11.98
CA LEU A 35 -24.66 1.11 -10.77
C LEU A 35 -25.89 1.57 -9.97
N PRO A 36 -26.74 0.66 -9.51
CA PRO A 36 -27.99 1.04 -8.84
C PRO A 36 -27.69 1.73 -7.50
N VAL A 37 -28.09 2.97 -7.39
CA VAL A 37 -28.14 3.71 -6.12
C VAL A 37 -29.27 3.12 -5.30
N GLY A 38 -28.96 2.59 -4.10
CA GLY A 38 -29.99 2.17 -3.14
C GLY A 38 -30.47 0.73 -3.28
N HIS A 39 -29.58 -0.26 -3.25
CA HIS A 39 -29.99 -1.64 -3.05
C HIS A 39 -30.55 -1.81 -1.61
N PRO A 40 -31.72 -2.49 -1.40
CA PRO A 40 -32.36 -2.60 -0.08
C PRO A 40 -31.52 -3.34 0.98
N SER A 41 -30.41 -3.97 0.60
CA SER A 41 -29.44 -4.60 1.48
C SER A 41 -28.16 -3.79 1.67
N SER A 42 -28.16 -2.51 1.32
CA SER A 42 -26.99 -1.64 1.52
C SER A 42 -26.69 -1.52 3.01
N PRO A 43 -25.45 -1.78 3.45
CA PRO A 43 -25.05 -1.57 4.83
C PRO A 43 -24.86 -0.09 5.17
N TYR A 44 -25.11 0.79 4.21
CA TYR A 44 -25.00 2.23 4.40
C TYR A 44 -26.25 2.80 5.07
N ARG A 45 -26.07 3.80 5.92
CA ARG A 45 -27.16 4.62 6.46
C ARG A 45 -27.78 5.45 5.34
N ASP A 46 -28.96 5.98 5.60
CA ASP A 46 -29.68 6.86 4.65
C ASP A 46 -28.87 8.12 4.27
N ASP A 47 -27.86 8.47 5.06
CA ASP A 47 -26.91 9.56 4.82
C ASP A 47 -25.68 9.16 4.00
N GLY A 48 -25.63 7.90 3.53
CA GLY A 48 -24.50 7.37 2.75
C GLY A 48 -23.32 6.86 3.59
N SER A 49 -23.36 7.00 4.92
CA SER A 49 -22.30 6.48 5.79
C SER A 49 -22.47 4.98 6.05
N TRP A 50 -21.37 4.23 6.04
CA TRP A 50 -21.38 2.81 6.38
C TRP A 50 -21.68 2.58 7.86
N LYS A 51 -22.52 1.59 8.14
CA LYS A 51 -22.88 1.19 9.49
C LYS A 51 -22.30 -0.20 9.76
N PRO A 52 -21.11 -0.30 10.38
CA PRO A 52 -20.58 -1.59 10.75
C PRO A 52 -21.56 -2.30 11.68
N PRO A 53 -21.80 -3.61 11.51
CA PRO A 53 -22.43 -4.39 12.56
C PRO A 53 -21.54 -4.28 13.81
N PRO A 54 -22.11 -4.17 15.02
CA PRO A 54 -21.31 -4.22 16.23
C PRO A 54 -20.48 -5.49 16.18
N PRO A 55 -19.15 -5.41 16.46
CA PRO A 55 -18.30 -6.58 16.45
C PRO A 55 -18.82 -7.55 17.51
N ASP A 56 -19.43 -8.64 17.08
CA ASP A 56 -19.75 -9.75 17.98
C ASP A 56 -18.49 -10.58 18.17
N LEU A 57 -17.62 -10.08 19.03
CA LEU A 57 -16.34 -10.73 19.34
C LEU A 57 -16.54 -12.08 20.06
N ALA A 58 -17.72 -12.31 20.64
CA ALA A 58 -18.04 -13.56 21.34
C ALA A 58 -18.15 -14.77 20.39
N LYS A 59 -18.36 -14.54 19.09
CA LYS A 59 -18.39 -15.63 18.08
C LYS A 59 -16.99 -16.12 17.68
N TYR A 60 -15.92 -15.39 18.02
CA TYR A 60 -14.56 -15.84 17.80
C TYR A 60 -14.11 -16.65 19.02
N GLU A 61 -14.02 -17.97 18.89
CA GLU A 61 -13.62 -18.89 19.97
C GLU A 61 -12.17 -18.72 20.45
N LEU A 62 -11.40 -17.86 19.80
CA LEU A 62 -10.02 -17.58 20.18
C LEU A 62 -10.00 -16.41 21.16
N PRO A 63 -9.29 -16.54 22.31
CA PRO A 63 -9.05 -15.38 23.15
C PRO A 63 -8.28 -14.36 22.29
N LEU A 64 -8.86 -13.16 22.18
CA LEU A 64 -8.13 -12.03 21.64
C LEU A 64 -6.84 -11.88 22.47
N PRO A 65 -5.69 -11.57 21.87
CA PRO A 65 -4.60 -11.00 22.63
C PRO A 65 -5.18 -9.82 23.38
N ASP A 66 -4.94 -9.77 24.69
CA ASP A 66 -5.46 -8.73 25.57
C ASP A 66 -5.46 -7.38 24.88
N GLU A 67 -6.60 -6.70 24.95
CA GLU A 67 -6.99 -5.48 24.27
C GLU A 67 -5.85 -4.74 23.61
N CYS A 68 -5.84 -4.79 22.26
CA CYS A 68 -4.92 -3.99 21.48
C CYS A 68 -5.34 -2.52 21.70
N ASP A 69 -4.82 -1.92 22.75
CA ASP A 69 -4.84 -0.49 22.91
C ASP A 69 -4.32 0.12 21.59
N SER A 70 -5.12 1.00 21.03
CA SER A 70 -4.65 1.94 20.00
C SER A 70 -3.26 2.43 20.40
N PRO A 71 -2.34 2.73 19.47
CA PRO A 71 -0.96 3.08 19.81
C PRO A 71 -0.84 4.41 20.54
N ALA A 72 -1.42 4.47 21.73
CA ALA A 72 -1.19 5.46 22.72
C ALA A 72 -0.31 4.80 23.78
N ASN A 73 1.02 4.98 23.62
CA ASN A 73 1.99 4.99 24.72
C ASN A 73 1.60 4.14 25.96
N SER A 74 1.49 2.83 25.83
CA SER A 74 1.51 1.94 26.98
C SER A 74 2.93 1.45 27.18
N ASP A 75 3.39 1.53 28.42
CA ASP A 75 4.70 1.12 28.92
C ASP A 75 5.18 -0.21 28.31
N LEU A 76 5.84 -0.12 27.16
CA LEU A 76 6.64 -1.22 26.64
C LEU A 76 7.73 -1.48 27.65
N SER A 77 7.88 -2.71 28.11
CA SER A 77 9.00 -3.08 28.96
C SER A 77 10.30 -2.66 28.27
N ALA A 78 11.33 -2.32 29.03
CA ALA A 78 12.62 -1.87 28.47
C ALA A 78 13.25 -2.85 27.46
N THR A 79 12.74 -4.09 27.40
CA THR A 79 13.16 -5.14 26.45
C THR A 79 12.43 -5.08 25.11
N ASP A 80 11.32 -4.32 25.01
CA ASP A 80 10.51 -4.20 23.79
C ASP A 80 10.83 -2.96 22.95
N GLN A 81 11.77 -2.12 23.40
CA GLN A 81 12.21 -0.95 22.63
C GLN A 81 13.40 -1.27 21.75
N ALA A 82 13.41 -0.68 20.56
CA ALA A 82 14.57 -0.73 19.69
C ALA A 82 15.76 -0.02 20.35
N HIS A 83 16.93 -0.59 20.23
CA HIS A 83 18.13 -0.09 20.84
C HIS A 83 19.22 0.21 19.81
N THR A 84 19.67 1.48 19.79
CA THR A 84 20.87 1.86 19.03
C THR A 84 22.04 1.92 19.99
N THR A 85 23.05 1.12 19.76
CA THR A 85 24.27 1.06 20.57
C THR A 85 25.20 2.25 20.30
N PRO A 86 26.15 2.57 21.20
CA PRO A 86 27.06 3.71 21.01
C PRO A 86 27.94 3.63 19.76
N ASP A 87 28.16 2.43 19.20
CA ASP A 87 28.88 2.22 17.96
C ASP A 87 28.00 2.41 16.70
N GLY A 88 26.70 2.69 16.87
CA GLY A 88 25.74 2.86 15.79
C GLY A 88 25.05 1.58 15.32
N SER A 89 25.32 0.42 15.95
CA SER A 89 24.55 -0.80 15.69
C SER A 89 23.12 -0.66 16.20
N TRP A 90 22.17 -1.32 15.55
CA TRP A 90 20.75 -1.34 15.95
C TRP A 90 20.34 -2.78 16.26
N ASP A 91 19.53 -2.96 17.31
CA ASP A 91 19.02 -4.26 17.78
C ASP A 91 17.56 -4.11 18.22
N TRP A 92 16.68 -4.96 17.72
CA TRP A 92 15.28 -5.04 18.16
C TRP A 92 14.66 -6.39 17.80
N LYS A 93 13.93 -6.99 18.74
CA LYS A 93 13.18 -8.23 18.54
C LYS A 93 14.05 -9.38 17.95
N GLY A 94 15.32 -9.42 18.30
CA GLY A 94 16.27 -10.43 17.81
C GLY A 94 16.88 -10.14 16.44
N HIS A 95 16.47 -9.06 15.77
CA HIS A 95 17.07 -8.58 14.54
C HIS A 95 18.16 -7.56 14.82
N LYS A 96 19.24 -7.59 14.03
CA LYS A 96 20.39 -6.70 14.23
C LYS A 96 20.84 -6.07 12.92
N LEU A 97 21.29 -4.83 13.00
CA LEU A 97 21.99 -4.13 11.93
C LEU A 97 23.35 -3.70 12.42
N THR A 98 24.37 -3.89 11.58
CA THR A 98 25.69 -3.29 11.80
C THR A 98 25.60 -1.75 11.72
N PRO A 99 26.61 -0.99 12.21
CA PRO A 99 26.62 0.47 12.12
C PRO A 99 26.38 0.97 10.68
N HIS A 100 27.06 0.34 9.70
CA HIS A 100 26.88 0.71 8.29
C HIS A 100 25.46 0.43 7.78
N GLN A 101 24.89 -0.72 8.11
CA GLN A 101 23.51 -1.06 7.71
C GLN A 101 22.48 -0.15 8.38
N SER A 102 22.69 0.18 9.66
CA SER A 102 21.84 1.14 10.36
C SER A 102 21.87 2.52 9.72
N LEU A 103 23.08 2.99 9.32
CA LEU A 103 23.25 4.25 8.60
C LEU A 103 22.51 4.24 7.26
N VAL A 104 22.64 3.17 6.46
CA VAL A 104 21.91 3.00 5.19
C VAL A 104 20.39 3.06 5.41
N ALA A 105 19.90 2.46 6.49
CA ALA A 105 18.48 2.55 6.82
C ALA A 105 18.06 3.98 7.16
N ASP A 106 18.85 4.71 7.97
CA ASP A 106 18.56 6.09 8.34
C ASP A 106 18.58 7.04 7.13
N GLU A 107 19.56 6.89 6.23
CA GLU A 107 19.62 7.64 4.97
C GLU A 107 18.42 7.34 4.07
N SER A 108 17.99 6.08 4.00
CA SER A 108 16.80 5.69 3.24
C SER A 108 15.53 6.29 3.82
N ILE A 109 15.37 6.28 5.15
CA ILE A 109 14.23 6.90 5.84
C ILE A 109 14.19 8.41 5.58
N ALA A 110 15.35 9.09 5.61
CA ALA A 110 15.44 10.50 5.27
C ALA A 110 15.00 10.75 3.82
N GLY A 111 15.49 9.94 2.87
CA GLY A 111 15.06 10.01 1.47
C GLY A 111 13.56 9.77 1.28
N TYR A 112 12.95 8.87 2.03
CA TYR A 112 11.49 8.66 2.00
C TYR A 112 10.73 9.91 2.48
N ARG A 113 11.21 10.63 3.50
CA ARG A 113 10.61 11.89 3.97
C ARG A 113 10.63 12.97 2.90
N ASP A 114 11.75 13.13 2.22
CA ASP A 114 11.89 14.13 1.16
C ASP A 114 10.93 13.88 0.01
N VAL A 115 10.79 12.62 -0.41
CA VAL A 115 9.89 12.21 -1.51
C VAL A 115 8.42 12.24 -1.08
N GLU A 116 8.14 11.91 0.16
CA GLU A 116 6.79 12.00 0.74
C GLU A 116 6.28 13.45 0.72
N GLY A 117 7.18 14.42 0.80
CA GLY A 117 6.88 15.84 0.65
C GLY A 117 6.84 16.62 1.96
N ARG A 118 7.38 16.06 3.03
CA ARG A 118 7.45 16.67 4.36
C ARG A 118 8.79 17.37 4.55
N ASP A 119 8.76 18.63 4.98
CA ASP A 119 9.97 19.35 5.36
C ASP A 119 10.48 18.93 6.76
N LEU A 120 11.60 19.52 7.20
CA LEU A 120 12.21 19.20 8.50
C LEU A 120 11.32 19.57 9.70
N ASP A 121 10.42 20.54 9.51
CA ASP A 121 9.47 20.99 10.53
C ASP A 121 8.16 20.19 10.49
N GLY A 122 8.03 19.24 9.56
CA GLY A 122 6.89 18.36 9.39
C GLY A 122 5.75 18.95 8.56
N ASN A 123 5.96 20.10 7.89
CA ASN A 123 4.97 20.69 7.00
C ASN A 123 5.09 20.09 5.60
N TYR A 124 3.96 20.03 4.88
CA TYR A 124 3.92 19.53 3.51
C TYR A 124 4.22 20.62 2.50
N SER A 125 5.06 20.32 1.52
CA SER A 125 5.24 21.12 0.32
C SER A 125 4.11 20.89 -0.68
N ASP A 126 4.04 21.67 -1.75
CA ASP A 126 3.12 21.39 -2.87
C ASP A 126 3.57 20.19 -3.74
N ARG A 127 4.76 19.68 -3.47
CA ARG A 127 5.39 18.56 -4.19
C ARG A 127 5.55 17.37 -3.27
N GLY A 128 5.60 16.18 -3.87
CA GLY A 128 5.76 14.92 -3.16
C GLY A 128 4.55 14.01 -3.26
N ILE A 129 4.67 12.84 -2.68
CA ILE A 129 3.66 11.79 -2.80
C ILE A 129 2.40 12.14 -2.00
N THR A 130 2.52 12.65 -0.76
CA THR A 130 1.35 13.04 0.05
C THR A 130 0.48 14.08 -0.63
N PRO A 131 1.01 15.23 -1.12
CA PRO A 131 0.21 16.19 -1.88
C PRO A 131 -0.42 15.59 -3.16
N ALA A 132 0.28 14.67 -3.84
CA ALA A 132 -0.29 13.98 -4.99
C ALA A 132 -1.45 13.08 -4.59
N MET A 133 -1.32 12.31 -3.51
CA MET A 133 -2.39 11.45 -3.00
C MET A 133 -3.63 12.24 -2.57
N ARG A 134 -3.46 13.42 -1.97
CA ARG A 134 -4.58 14.32 -1.66
C ARG A 134 -5.31 14.84 -2.91
N ARG A 135 -4.55 15.17 -3.97
CA ARG A 135 -5.17 15.55 -5.25
C ARG A 135 -5.90 14.39 -5.92
N ILE A 136 -5.39 13.16 -5.78
CA ILE A 136 -6.03 11.95 -6.29
C ILE A 136 -7.31 11.68 -5.49
N GLU A 137 -7.26 11.72 -4.16
CA GLU A 137 -8.42 11.57 -3.29
C GLU A 137 -9.57 12.50 -3.70
N ALA A 138 -9.26 13.78 -3.94
CA ALA A 138 -10.27 14.77 -4.37
C ALA A 138 -10.90 14.46 -5.74
N GLN A 139 -10.42 13.47 -6.46
CA GLN A 139 -10.93 13.01 -7.75
C GLN A 139 -11.57 11.61 -7.68
N LEU A 140 -11.69 11.04 -6.48
CA LEU A 140 -12.37 9.77 -6.24
C LEU A 140 -13.80 10.05 -5.76
N ASP A 141 -14.79 9.85 -6.63
CA ASP A 141 -16.20 10.11 -6.29
C ASP A 141 -16.72 9.17 -5.19
N HIS A 142 -16.16 7.96 -5.08
CA HIS A 142 -16.58 6.88 -4.20
C HIS A 142 -15.42 6.32 -3.40
N GLY A 143 -14.54 7.19 -2.91
CA GLY A 143 -13.39 6.77 -2.13
C GLY A 143 -12.70 7.91 -1.41
N HIS A 144 -11.98 7.58 -0.37
CA HIS A 144 -11.20 8.53 0.42
C HIS A 144 -9.96 7.85 1.01
N LEU A 145 -9.00 8.64 1.41
CA LEU A 145 -7.88 8.15 2.22
C LEU A 145 -8.36 7.88 3.66
N ILE A 146 -7.74 6.92 4.34
CA ILE A 146 -8.02 6.72 5.77
C ILE A 146 -7.81 8.02 6.55
N GLU A 147 -8.51 8.15 7.68
CA GLU A 147 -8.29 9.26 8.60
C GLU A 147 -6.80 9.37 8.97
N ASP A 148 -6.29 10.59 9.04
CA ASP A 148 -4.88 10.87 9.36
C ASP A 148 -3.87 10.15 8.42
N ALA A 149 -4.21 9.87 7.16
CA ALA A 149 -3.38 9.14 6.22
C ALA A 149 -1.92 9.62 6.20
N GLU A 150 -1.68 10.93 6.36
CA GLU A 150 -0.36 11.51 6.39
C GLU A 150 0.47 11.08 7.61
N LYS A 151 -0.16 10.90 8.77
CA LYS A 151 0.55 10.45 9.97
C LYS A 151 1.07 9.03 9.81
N PHE A 152 0.38 8.23 9.00
CA PHE A 152 0.69 6.82 8.76
C PHE A 152 1.37 6.57 7.41
N ALA A 153 1.62 7.64 6.63
CA ALA A 153 2.23 7.51 5.32
C ALA A 153 3.66 6.96 5.39
N LEU A 154 4.46 7.48 6.32
CA LEU A 154 5.81 6.99 6.54
C LEU A 154 5.83 5.82 7.52
N LYS A 155 6.53 4.77 7.15
CA LYS A 155 6.79 3.65 8.04
C LYS A 155 7.62 4.12 9.24
N ASP A 156 7.24 3.67 10.43
CA ASP A 156 8.02 3.91 11.65
C ASP A 156 9.49 3.49 11.43
N PRO A 157 10.48 4.31 11.88
CA PRO A 157 11.90 4.06 11.65
C PRO A 157 12.38 2.70 12.16
N ASP A 158 11.96 2.28 13.34
CA ASP A 158 12.39 0.99 13.90
C ASP A 158 11.72 -0.18 13.18
N ARG A 159 10.47 -0.02 12.76
CA ARG A 159 9.78 -0.99 11.89
C ARG A 159 10.40 -1.07 10.49
N PHE A 160 10.94 0.03 9.99
CA PHE A 160 11.70 0.02 8.74
C PHE A 160 12.99 -0.78 8.91
N LYS A 161 13.76 -0.49 9.98
CA LYS A 161 15.01 -1.19 10.31
C LYS A 161 14.78 -2.68 10.56
N GLU A 162 13.71 -3.06 11.26
CA GLU A 162 13.31 -4.45 11.45
C GLU A 162 13.09 -5.16 10.11
N LYS A 163 12.31 -4.56 9.21
CA LYS A 163 12.05 -5.12 7.90
C LYS A 163 13.34 -5.22 7.07
N PHE A 164 14.17 -4.20 7.12
CA PHE A 164 15.44 -4.16 6.43
C PHE A 164 16.41 -5.24 6.95
N ALA A 165 16.51 -5.44 8.26
CA ALA A 165 17.31 -6.50 8.86
C ALA A 165 16.88 -7.88 8.37
N ARG A 166 15.57 -8.16 8.33
CA ARG A 166 15.01 -9.40 7.75
C ARG A 166 15.37 -9.60 6.28
N LEU A 167 15.43 -8.52 5.48
CA LEU A 167 15.84 -8.61 4.09
C LEU A 167 17.32 -8.93 3.97
N ILE A 168 18.20 -8.32 4.79
CA ILE A 168 19.63 -8.62 4.83
C ILE A 168 19.87 -10.08 5.24
N GLU A 169 19.17 -10.57 6.26
CA GLU A 169 19.25 -11.97 6.69
C GLU A 169 18.82 -12.93 5.58
N ARG A 170 17.79 -12.56 4.83
CA ARG A 170 17.25 -13.38 3.74
C ARG A 170 18.13 -13.38 2.48
N TYR A 171 18.83 -12.26 2.22
CA TYR A 171 19.65 -12.06 1.03
C TYR A 171 21.08 -11.65 1.42
N PRO A 172 21.84 -12.53 2.10
CA PRO A 172 23.20 -12.25 2.54
C PRO A 172 24.10 -12.07 1.31
N GLY A 173 24.63 -10.90 1.09
CA GLY A 173 25.48 -10.56 -0.06
C GLY A 173 24.81 -9.62 -1.08
N ALA A 174 23.53 -9.30 -0.92
CA ALA A 174 22.94 -8.21 -1.66
C ALA A 174 23.43 -6.85 -1.13
N ASP A 175 23.47 -5.84 -2.00
CA ASP A 175 23.83 -4.48 -1.59
C ASP A 175 22.78 -3.93 -0.62
N PRO A 176 23.17 -3.45 0.58
CA PRO A 176 22.24 -2.93 1.56
C PRO A 176 21.41 -1.75 1.04
N SER A 177 22.01 -0.87 0.22
CA SER A 177 21.32 0.31 -0.32
C SER A 177 20.25 -0.11 -1.34
N GLU A 178 20.54 -1.14 -2.16
CA GLU A 178 19.57 -1.70 -3.09
C GLU A 178 18.40 -2.37 -2.33
N LEU A 179 18.68 -3.09 -1.27
CA LEU A 179 17.63 -3.72 -0.45
C LEU A 179 16.73 -2.66 0.20
N ALA A 180 17.31 -1.62 0.78
CA ALA A 180 16.58 -0.55 1.43
C ALA A 180 15.69 0.23 0.43
N ALA A 181 16.23 0.60 -0.74
CA ALA A 181 15.51 1.31 -1.79
C ALA A 181 14.34 0.48 -2.39
N ASN A 182 14.36 -0.83 -2.23
CA ASN A 182 13.32 -1.74 -2.72
C ASN A 182 12.25 -2.09 -1.67
N ILE A 183 12.28 -1.49 -0.47
CA ILE A 183 11.21 -1.63 0.52
C ILE A 183 9.98 -0.84 0.04
N PRO A 184 8.91 -1.50 -0.42
CA PRO A 184 7.82 -0.79 -1.10
C PRO A 184 6.89 -0.03 -0.14
N ASP A 185 6.84 -0.43 1.12
CA ASP A 185 5.97 0.12 2.15
C ASP A 185 6.71 1.07 3.11
N GLY A 186 7.84 1.62 2.67
CA GLY A 186 8.50 2.75 3.34
C GLY A 186 7.61 3.99 3.34
N ILE A 187 6.87 4.19 2.24
CA ILE A 187 5.74 5.12 2.12
C ILE A 187 4.51 4.28 1.73
N ARG A 188 3.39 4.47 2.45
CA ARG A 188 2.17 3.72 2.20
C ARG A 188 0.93 4.57 2.43
N TYR A 189 -0.02 4.49 1.49
CA TYR A 189 -1.34 5.06 1.62
C TYR A 189 -2.41 3.97 1.57
N THR A 190 -3.51 4.20 2.27
CA THR A 190 -4.68 3.34 2.19
C THR A 190 -5.85 4.16 1.72
N VAL A 191 -6.50 3.68 0.65
CA VAL A 191 -7.71 4.23 0.06
C VAL A 191 -8.86 3.30 0.45
N ILE A 192 -9.89 3.87 1.03
CA ILE A 192 -11.16 3.20 1.27
C ILE A 192 -12.08 3.51 0.11
N LEU A 193 -12.66 2.49 -0.48
CA LEU A 193 -13.60 2.59 -1.59
C LEU A 193 -14.96 2.02 -1.18
N ASP A 194 -16.02 2.67 -1.66
CA ASP A 194 -17.38 2.18 -1.47
C ASP A 194 -17.53 0.79 -2.07
N PHE A 195 -18.23 -0.10 -1.36
CA PHE A 195 -18.34 -1.52 -1.72
C PHE A 195 -18.83 -1.75 -3.16
N ASP A 196 -19.88 -1.08 -3.58
CA ASP A 196 -20.48 -1.28 -4.91
C ASP A 196 -19.64 -0.66 -6.04
N TYR A 197 -18.74 0.27 -5.71
CA TYR A 197 -17.85 0.98 -6.64
C TYR A 197 -16.39 0.54 -6.54
N TYR A 198 -16.10 -0.48 -5.74
CA TYR A 198 -14.74 -0.86 -5.38
C TYR A 198 -13.85 -1.12 -6.60
N THR A 199 -14.27 -2.00 -7.50
CA THR A 199 -13.47 -2.39 -8.67
C THR A 199 -13.21 -1.21 -9.60
N ALA A 200 -14.24 -0.43 -9.89
CA ALA A 200 -14.11 0.78 -10.69
C ALA A 200 -13.23 1.84 -9.99
N GLY A 201 -13.36 1.97 -8.66
CA GLY A 201 -12.53 2.86 -7.85
C GLY A 201 -11.05 2.49 -7.88
N VAL A 202 -10.71 1.20 -7.86
CA VAL A 202 -9.32 0.72 -8.04
C VAL A 202 -8.78 1.12 -9.41
N GLU A 203 -9.55 0.92 -10.48
CA GLU A 203 -9.16 1.30 -11.85
C GLU A 203 -8.94 2.82 -11.96
N VAL A 204 -9.86 3.63 -11.42
CA VAL A 204 -9.73 5.09 -11.38
C VAL A 204 -8.50 5.51 -10.56
N GLY A 205 -8.30 4.94 -9.37
CA GLY A 205 -7.13 5.21 -8.54
C GLY A 205 -5.82 4.91 -9.27
N HIS A 206 -5.74 3.79 -9.97
CA HIS A 206 -4.58 3.43 -10.79
C HIS A 206 -4.36 4.42 -11.95
N ALA A 207 -5.42 4.84 -12.63
CA ALA A 207 -5.33 5.83 -13.71
C ALA A 207 -4.83 7.18 -13.18
N ARG A 208 -5.36 7.66 -12.06
CA ARG A 208 -4.94 8.92 -11.43
C ARG A 208 -3.49 8.92 -10.96
N LEU A 209 -3.02 7.79 -10.43
CA LEU A 209 -1.60 7.61 -10.08
C LEU A 209 -0.71 7.70 -11.32
N ALA A 210 -1.12 7.05 -12.42
CA ALA A 210 -0.39 7.13 -13.69
C ALA A 210 -0.38 8.55 -14.29
N ASP A 211 -1.51 9.26 -14.25
CA ASP A 211 -1.65 10.66 -14.68
C ASP A 211 -0.81 11.61 -13.82
N ALA A 212 -0.65 11.31 -12.53
CA ALA A 212 0.22 12.06 -11.62
C ALA A 212 1.72 11.83 -11.88
N GLY A 213 2.08 10.99 -12.85
CA GLY A 213 3.47 10.74 -13.26
C GLY A 213 4.12 9.53 -12.60
N TYR A 214 3.35 8.73 -11.84
CA TYR A 214 3.85 7.50 -11.24
C TYR A 214 3.76 6.31 -12.19
N GLU A 215 4.69 5.39 -12.05
CA GLU A 215 4.74 4.15 -12.79
C GLU A 215 4.32 2.99 -11.90
N ARG A 216 3.35 2.20 -12.35
CA ARG A 216 2.93 1.01 -11.65
C ARG A 216 3.97 -0.09 -11.77
N ILE A 217 4.42 -0.61 -10.63
CA ILE A 217 5.42 -1.69 -10.54
C ILE A 217 4.76 -3.04 -10.35
N GLU A 218 3.79 -3.10 -9.45
CA GLU A 218 3.09 -4.34 -9.13
C GLU A 218 1.66 -4.05 -8.66
N THR A 219 0.74 -4.95 -8.96
CA THR A 219 -0.59 -5.01 -8.36
C THR A 219 -0.85 -6.43 -7.89
N LYS A 220 -1.19 -6.57 -6.63
CA LYS A 220 -1.54 -7.83 -5.98
C LYS A 220 -2.97 -7.77 -5.47
N PRO A 221 -3.95 -8.23 -6.26
CA PRO A 221 -5.28 -8.49 -5.72
C PRO A 221 -5.21 -9.68 -4.77
N SER A 222 -5.94 -9.61 -3.67
CA SER A 222 -5.96 -10.62 -2.61
C SER A 222 -7.38 -10.93 -2.12
N TRP A 223 -8.38 -10.68 -2.95
CA TRP A 223 -9.77 -10.96 -2.61
C TRP A 223 -10.10 -12.47 -2.53
N ASP A 224 -9.30 -13.31 -3.16
CA ASP A 224 -9.35 -14.77 -3.06
C ASP A 224 -8.56 -15.33 -1.86
N SER A 225 -7.74 -14.51 -1.20
CA SER A 225 -6.97 -14.93 -0.01
C SER A 225 -7.88 -15.27 1.17
N ASP A 226 -7.46 -16.18 2.01
CA ASP A 226 -8.15 -16.56 3.24
C ASP A 226 -7.75 -15.72 4.47
N GLN A 227 -6.72 -14.87 4.37
CA GLN A 227 -6.17 -14.11 5.49
C GLN A 227 -6.23 -12.59 5.31
N TYR A 228 -6.30 -12.12 4.08
CA TYR A 228 -6.26 -10.69 3.75
C TYR A 228 -7.16 -10.39 2.55
N LYS A 229 -7.94 -9.31 2.63
CA LYS A 229 -8.83 -8.85 1.57
C LYS A 229 -8.48 -7.42 1.16
N GLY A 230 -8.24 -7.22 -0.12
CA GLY A 230 -7.89 -5.91 -0.67
C GLY A 230 -7.02 -6.02 -1.92
N VAL A 231 -6.57 -4.88 -2.41
CA VAL A 231 -5.61 -4.77 -3.51
C VAL A 231 -4.42 -3.94 -3.05
N ASN A 232 -3.22 -4.51 -3.10
CA ASN A 232 -1.99 -3.79 -2.86
C ASN A 232 -1.33 -3.47 -4.19
N SER A 233 -1.01 -2.21 -4.43
CA SER A 233 -0.27 -1.80 -5.61
C SER A 233 0.99 -1.01 -5.25
N GLN A 234 2.07 -1.29 -5.96
CA GLN A 234 3.37 -0.64 -5.78
C GLN A 234 3.62 0.30 -6.94
N TRP A 235 4.09 1.47 -6.62
CA TRP A 235 4.32 2.58 -7.53
C TRP A 235 5.70 3.18 -7.36
N ARG A 236 6.16 3.93 -8.35
CA ARG A 236 7.41 4.66 -8.33
C ARG A 236 7.32 5.86 -9.27
N GLU A 237 8.07 6.91 -9.02
CA GLU A 237 8.28 7.96 -10.01
C GLU A 237 8.93 7.41 -11.27
N ARG A 238 8.54 7.91 -12.46
CA ARG A 238 9.01 7.37 -13.75
C ARG A 238 10.53 7.42 -13.92
N ASP A 239 11.16 8.41 -13.31
CA ASP A 239 12.61 8.63 -13.41
C ASP A 239 13.43 7.83 -12.39
N GLY A 240 12.85 6.81 -11.78
CA GLY A 240 13.57 5.87 -10.92
C GLY A 240 13.58 6.20 -9.44
N GLY A 241 12.67 7.07 -8.98
CA GLY A 241 12.51 7.43 -7.58
C GLY A 241 12.14 6.28 -6.63
N VAL A 242 11.93 6.57 -5.38
CA VAL A 242 11.58 5.58 -4.35
C VAL A 242 10.26 4.88 -4.66
N ARG A 243 10.14 3.66 -4.18
CA ARG A 243 8.88 2.90 -4.26
C ARG A 243 7.96 3.32 -3.13
N PHE A 244 6.66 3.29 -3.42
CA PHE A 244 5.61 3.46 -2.42
C PHE A 244 4.46 2.50 -2.70
N GLU A 245 3.66 2.24 -1.69
CA GLU A 245 2.52 1.33 -1.75
C GLU A 245 1.22 2.11 -1.62
N VAL A 246 0.23 1.74 -2.44
CA VAL A 246 -1.17 2.16 -2.27
C VAL A 246 -2.01 0.91 -2.09
N GLN A 247 -2.75 0.86 -1.00
CA GLN A 247 -3.67 -0.22 -0.66
C GLN A 247 -5.09 0.26 -0.87
N PHE A 248 -5.90 -0.57 -1.53
CA PHE A 248 -7.32 -0.33 -1.75
C PHE A 248 -8.13 -1.31 -0.93
N HIS A 249 -9.01 -0.78 -0.11
CA HIS A 249 -9.88 -1.52 0.79
C HIS A 249 -11.32 -1.08 0.67
N THR A 250 -12.26 -1.90 1.08
CA THR A 250 -13.56 -1.45 1.56
C THR A 250 -13.46 -1.19 3.06
N GLU A 251 -14.43 -0.50 3.67
CA GLU A 251 -14.48 -0.34 5.12
C GLU A 251 -14.39 -1.69 5.85
N GLU A 252 -15.15 -2.69 5.40
CA GLU A 252 -15.14 -4.03 6.01
C GLU A 252 -13.77 -4.70 5.94
N SER A 253 -13.10 -4.63 4.79
CA SER A 253 -11.79 -5.25 4.62
C SER A 253 -10.70 -4.50 5.39
N TRP A 254 -10.83 -3.18 5.53
CA TRP A 254 -9.95 -2.37 6.36
C TRP A 254 -10.12 -2.71 7.84
N ASP A 255 -11.36 -2.78 8.32
CA ASP A 255 -11.67 -3.19 9.69
C ASP A 255 -11.11 -4.59 10.02
N ALA A 256 -11.30 -5.55 9.09
CA ALA A 256 -10.76 -6.90 9.25
C ALA A 256 -9.23 -6.88 9.35
N LYS A 257 -8.55 -6.07 8.53
CA LYS A 257 -7.11 -5.89 8.59
C LYS A 257 -6.68 -5.29 9.93
N GLN A 258 -7.38 -4.26 10.42
CA GLN A 258 -7.06 -3.65 11.72
C GLN A 258 -7.21 -4.65 12.87
N LYS A 259 -8.31 -5.41 12.89
CA LYS A 259 -8.55 -6.46 13.90
C LYS A 259 -7.47 -7.56 13.90
N THR A 260 -6.94 -7.89 12.74
CA THR A 260 -5.97 -8.98 12.58
C THR A 260 -4.52 -8.53 12.61
N HIS A 261 -4.25 -7.23 12.71
CA HIS A 261 -2.91 -6.68 12.57
C HIS A 261 -1.95 -7.19 13.65
N ALA A 262 -2.37 -7.19 14.92
CA ALA A 262 -1.57 -7.72 16.02
C ALA A 262 -1.23 -9.21 15.85
N ALA A 263 -2.19 -10.00 15.39
CA ALA A 263 -1.97 -11.42 15.08
C ALA A 263 -0.94 -11.59 13.94
N TYR A 264 -1.04 -10.76 12.90
CA TYR A 264 -0.07 -10.76 11.81
C TYR A 264 1.34 -10.42 12.29
N GLU A 265 1.49 -9.37 13.10
CA GLU A 265 2.79 -8.98 13.64
C GLU A 265 3.38 -10.09 14.52
N LYS A 266 2.59 -10.67 15.42
CA LYS A 266 3.02 -11.75 16.28
C LYS A 266 3.50 -12.99 15.51
N ILE A 267 2.85 -13.34 14.41
CA ILE A 267 3.28 -14.43 13.52
C ILE A 267 4.67 -14.14 12.91
N GLN A 268 5.01 -12.88 12.69
CA GLN A 268 6.29 -12.48 12.10
C GLN A 268 7.43 -12.39 13.13
N GLU A 269 7.15 -12.42 14.42
CA GLU A 269 8.17 -12.36 15.44
C GLU A 269 9.03 -13.62 15.47
N PRO A 270 10.37 -13.48 15.51
CA PRO A 270 11.26 -14.62 15.71
C PRO A 270 10.94 -15.36 17.00
N GLY A 271 10.84 -16.68 16.92
CA GLY A 271 10.56 -17.52 18.10
C GLY A 271 9.09 -17.72 18.44
N THR A 272 8.16 -17.14 17.69
CA THR A 272 6.72 -17.44 17.87
C THR A 272 6.50 -18.96 17.68
N PRO A 273 5.96 -19.67 18.69
CA PRO A 273 5.73 -21.10 18.60
C PRO A 273 4.81 -21.45 17.43
N VAL A 274 5.10 -22.55 16.74
CA VAL A 274 4.34 -22.99 15.55
C VAL A 274 2.84 -23.13 15.87
N ALA A 275 2.50 -23.72 17.02
CA ALA A 275 1.12 -23.89 17.43
C ALA A 275 0.40 -22.54 17.67
N GLU A 276 1.11 -21.54 18.20
CA GLU A 276 0.58 -20.20 18.38
C GLU A 276 0.41 -19.49 17.02
N ALA A 277 1.42 -19.55 16.16
CA ALA A 277 1.34 -18.99 14.81
C ALA A 277 0.16 -19.59 14.02
N GLU A 278 -0.11 -20.88 14.17
CA GLU A 278 -1.25 -21.53 13.53
C GLU A 278 -2.61 -21.08 14.08
N ARG A 279 -2.72 -20.90 15.40
CA ARG A 279 -3.90 -20.31 16.02
C ARG A 279 -4.17 -18.89 15.50
N LEU A 280 -3.12 -18.04 15.45
CA LEU A 280 -3.23 -16.68 14.95
C LEU A 280 -3.62 -16.64 13.46
N ARG A 281 -3.09 -17.55 12.64
CA ARG A 281 -3.54 -17.69 11.25
C ARG A 281 -4.99 -18.15 11.15
N ALA A 282 -5.43 -19.07 12.03
CA ALA A 282 -6.83 -19.49 12.07
C ALA A 282 -7.75 -18.32 12.42
N TYR A 283 -7.36 -17.49 13.39
CA TYR A 283 -8.05 -16.24 13.71
C TYR A 283 -8.13 -15.28 12.50
N GLN A 284 -7.01 -15.04 11.78
CA GLN A 284 -7.02 -14.23 10.58
C GLN A 284 -7.99 -14.77 9.53
N ARG A 285 -7.99 -16.09 9.28
CA ARG A 285 -8.92 -16.73 8.34
C ARG A 285 -10.38 -16.54 8.75
N GLN A 286 -10.68 -16.69 10.04
CA GLN A 286 -12.02 -16.53 10.56
C GLN A 286 -12.55 -15.10 10.34
N VAL A 287 -11.75 -14.08 10.70
CA VAL A 287 -12.11 -12.67 10.49
C VAL A 287 -12.24 -12.35 9.00
N SER A 288 -11.31 -12.84 8.18
CA SER A 288 -11.31 -12.60 6.73
C SER A 288 -12.48 -13.25 6.00
N ALA A 289 -12.96 -14.41 6.50
CA ALA A 289 -14.11 -15.13 5.91
C ALA A 289 -15.44 -14.36 6.03
N GLU A 290 -15.51 -13.39 6.92
CA GLU A 290 -16.71 -12.56 7.11
C GLU A 290 -16.75 -11.32 6.22
N VAL A 291 -15.62 -10.96 5.61
CA VAL A 291 -15.52 -9.82 4.70
C VAL A 291 -16.19 -10.17 3.39
N ARG A 292 -17.19 -9.36 3.00
CA ARG A 292 -17.85 -9.50 1.71
C ARG A 292 -16.91 -9.16 0.57
N VAL A 293 -17.00 -9.91 -0.51
CA VAL A 293 -16.23 -9.66 -1.73
C VAL A 293 -17.00 -8.68 -2.62
N PRO A 294 -16.42 -7.50 -2.96
CA PRO A 294 -17.09 -6.54 -3.82
C PRO A 294 -17.34 -7.08 -5.23
N PRO A 295 -18.36 -6.58 -5.92
CA PRO A 295 -18.62 -6.97 -7.31
C PRO A 295 -17.37 -6.77 -8.21
N GLY A 296 -16.99 -7.80 -8.96
CA GLY A 296 -15.83 -7.77 -9.86
C GLY A 296 -14.45 -7.78 -9.19
N ALA A 297 -14.37 -7.80 -7.87
CA ALA A 297 -13.08 -7.73 -7.18
C ALA A 297 -12.18 -8.97 -7.41
N LEU A 298 -12.77 -10.13 -7.69
CA LEU A 298 -12.06 -11.36 -8.06
C LEU A 298 -11.54 -11.34 -9.51
N GLU A 299 -12.02 -10.40 -10.32
CA GLU A 299 -11.64 -10.23 -11.72
C GLU A 299 -10.51 -9.22 -11.90
N ILE A 300 -10.08 -8.56 -10.82
CA ILE A 300 -8.94 -7.63 -10.86
C ILE A 300 -7.68 -8.44 -11.15
N GLU A 301 -7.09 -8.17 -12.32
CA GLU A 301 -5.91 -8.91 -12.76
C GLU A 301 -4.64 -8.49 -11.99
N PRO A 302 -3.79 -9.45 -11.59
CA PRO A 302 -2.49 -9.15 -11.05
C PRO A 302 -1.62 -8.51 -12.14
N TYR A 303 -0.78 -7.56 -11.75
CA TYR A 303 0.17 -6.92 -12.65
C TYR A 303 1.57 -6.96 -12.04
N LYS A 304 2.56 -7.20 -12.87
CA LYS A 304 3.97 -7.05 -12.53
C LYS A 304 4.73 -6.54 -13.74
N LYS A 305 5.46 -5.43 -13.56
CA LYS A 305 6.32 -4.89 -14.59
C LYS A 305 7.46 -5.86 -14.88
N GLU A 306 7.66 -6.21 -16.15
CA GLU A 306 8.76 -7.09 -16.58
C GLU A 306 10.13 -6.45 -16.34
N GLY A 307 11.13 -7.26 -16.01
CA GLY A 307 12.52 -6.82 -15.83
C GLY A 307 12.92 -6.44 -14.41
N GLN A 308 12.02 -6.59 -13.44
CA GLN A 308 12.39 -6.46 -12.03
C GLN A 308 12.63 -7.84 -11.41
N ALA A 309 13.89 -8.13 -11.05
CA ALA A 309 14.22 -9.33 -10.30
C ALA A 309 13.37 -9.44 -9.03
N ARG A 310 12.99 -10.66 -8.66
CA ARG A 310 12.35 -10.90 -7.37
C ARG A 310 13.38 -10.55 -6.30
N ALA A 311 13.15 -9.46 -5.58
CA ALA A 311 13.80 -9.24 -4.30
C ALA A 311 13.23 -10.19 -3.25
#